data_e16cf47210a944e97e1aea427e064def
#
_entry.id   e16cf47210a944e97e1aea427e064def
#
_cell.length_a   1.000
_cell.length_b   1.000
_cell.length_c   1.000
_cell.angle_alpha   90.00
_cell.angle_beta   90.00
_cell.angle_gamma   90.00
#
_symmetry.space_group_name_H-M   'P 1'
#
loop_
_entity.id
_entity.type
_entity.pdbx_description
1 polymer ?
#
loop_
_entity_poly.entity_id
_entity_poly.type
_entity_poly.pdbx_seq_one_letter_code
_entity_poly.pdbx_strand_id
1 'polypeptide(L)'
;MSKHISEKEIRKILTANQLTNSENNLQRIPYEHSLRLLNRIRNGAYREISFPEFSEIKEHAGISASEKKLWEYYTVSAITLFVYTAADSGVSPDQAFDLADAMLQRLEKATDLSELHDIIILSATLFAYMVHQSRFRDSSYLIEQAKNYISRNIFSKIYLEDIAAYVKVHPSYLSRCFSKHEQMTISNYIAREKMQVACNLLEHSDRSIAEISQYLSISSQSSFTTTFKRWIGVTPQKYRDRYYS
;
A
#
# COMPACT_ATOMS: atom_id res chain seq x y z
N MET A 1 2.41 -13.05 -42.91
CA MET A 1 3.47 -12.14 -43.42
C MET A 1 3.37 -10.85 -42.62
N SER A 2 4.31 -10.56 -41.73
CA SER A 2 4.39 -9.28 -41.01
C SER A 2 4.74 -8.17 -42.01
N LYS A 3 3.86 -7.22 -42.26
CA LYS A 3 4.19 -6.01 -43.01
C LYS A 3 5.19 -5.22 -42.19
N HIS A 4 6.45 -5.23 -42.58
CA HIS A 4 7.43 -4.29 -42.04
C HIS A 4 7.00 -2.86 -42.44
N ILE A 5 6.57 -2.07 -41.46
CA ILE A 5 6.27 -0.66 -41.66
C ILE A 5 7.61 0.07 -41.86
N SER A 6 7.75 0.81 -42.95
CA SER A 6 8.97 1.56 -43.23
C SER A 6 9.05 2.83 -42.37
N GLU A 7 10.27 3.29 -42.08
CA GLU A 7 10.49 4.56 -41.33
C GLU A 7 9.79 5.76 -42.03
N LYS A 8 9.74 5.75 -43.36
CA LYS A 8 9.05 6.74 -44.16
C LYS A 8 7.53 6.75 -43.89
N GLU A 9 6.90 5.59 -43.74
CA GLU A 9 5.48 5.47 -43.41
C GLU A 9 5.20 5.96 -41.99
N ILE A 10 6.06 5.63 -41.02
CA ILE A 10 5.97 6.12 -39.65
C ILE A 10 6.02 7.66 -39.62
N ARG A 11 7.02 8.24 -40.28
CA ARG A 11 7.16 9.70 -40.36
C ARG A 11 5.94 10.37 -41.04
N LYS A 12 5.41 9.76 -42.11
CA LYS A 12 4.21 10.26 -42.78
C LYS A 12 2.99 10.30 -41.86
N ILE A 13 2.75 9.24 -41.10
CA ILE A 13 1.66 9.16 -40.11
C ILE A 13 1.82 10.24 -39.03
N LEU A 14 3.02 10.37 -38.45
CA LEU A 14 3.29 11.35 -37.41
C LEU A 14 3.11 12.79 -37.91
N THR A 15 3.64 13.12 -39.08
CA THR A 15 3.53 14.47 -39.66
C THR A 15 2.08 14.81 -39.99
N ALA A 16 1.32 13.87 -40.59
CA ALA A 16 -0.10 14.07 -40.88
C ALA A 16 -0.90 14.37 -39.62
N ASN A 17 -0.67 13.58 -38.52
CA ASN A 17 -1.33 13.83 -37.25
C ASN A 17 -0.92 15.17 -36.60
N GLN A 18 0.34 15.58 -36.72
CA GLN A 18 0.80 16.88 -36.21
C GLN A 18 0.13 18.03 -36.90
N LEU A 19 0.00 17.95 -38.22
CA LEU A 19 -0.70 18.98 -39.03
C LEU A 19 -2.18 19.07 -38.65
N THR A 20 -2.88 17.92 -38.60
CA THR A 20 -4.30 17.89 -38.23
C THR A 20 -4.54 18.45 -36.81
N ASN A 21 -3.66 18.09 -35.86
CA ASN A 21 -3.75 18.57 -34.48
C ASN A 21 -3.49 20.08 -34.38
N SER A 22 -2.55 20.60 -35.18
CA SER A 22 -2.23 22.02 -35.23
C SER A 22 -3.38 22.84 -35.88
N GLU A 23 -3.95 22.36 -36.98
CA GLU A 23 -5.07 23.01 -37.68
C GLU A 23 -6.34 23.06 -36.81
N ASN A 24 -6.59 22.05 -36.00
CA ASN A 24 -7.78 21.94 -35.15
C ASN A 24 -7.56 22.50 -33.73
N ASN A 25 -6.40 23.07 -33.42
CA ASN A 25 -6.06 23.64 -32.11
C ASN A 25 -6.36 22.66 -30.93
N LEU A 26 -6.01 21.39 -31.11
CA LEU A 26 -6.37 20.31 -30.19
C LEU A 26 -5.68 20.45 -28.83
N GLN A 27 -6.46 20.64 -27.80
CA GLN A 27 -5.99 20.55 -26.42
C GLN A 27 -6.12 19.09 -25.92
N ARG A 28 -5.04 18.54 -25.39
CA ARG A 28 -5.02 17.22 -24.76
C ARG A 28 -5.16 17.39 -23.25
N ILE A 29 -5.70 16.36 -22.58
CA ILE A 29 -5.59 16.29 -21.12
C ILE A 29 -4.11 16.41 -20.74
N PRO A 30 -3.74 17.40 -19.90
CA PRO A 30 -2.34 17.57 -19.50
C PRO A 30 -1.77 16.28 -18.92
N TYR A 31 -0.59 15.90 -19.37
CA TYR A 31 0.10 14.69 -18.95
C TYR A 31 0.21 14.57 -17.42
N GLU A 32 0.45 15.70 -16.74
CA GLU A 32 0.53 15.78 -15.27
C GLU A 32 -0.78 15.41 -14.57
N HIS A 33 -1.94 15.66 -15.20
CA HIS A 33 -3.24 15.25 -14.63
C HIS A 33 -3.37 13.74 -14.65
N SER A 34 -3.04 13.11 -15.77
CA SER A 34 -3.03 11.65 -15.87
C SER A 34 -2.04 11.02 -14.88
N LEU A 35 -0.83 11.58 -14.74
CA LEU A 35 0.15 11.12 -13.78
C LEU A 35 -0.33 11.27 -12.33
N ARG A 36 -0.96 12.38 -11.97
CA ARG A 36 -1.51 12.56 -10.61
C ARG A 36 -2.56 11.51 -10.29
N LEU A 37 -3.46 11.22 -11.23
CA LEU A 37 -4.49 10.19 -11.06
C LEU A 37 -3.86 8.80 -10.88
N LEU A 38 -2.93 8.42 -11.76
CA LEU A 38 -2.23 7.14 -11.66
C LEU A 38 -1.43 7.02 -10.35
N ASN A 39 -0.81 8.11 -9.88
CA ASN A 39 -0.12 8.13 -8.60
C ASN A 39 -1.08 7.98 -7.40
N ARG A 40 -2.28 8.54 -7.46
CA ARG A 40 -3.32 8.30 -6.45
C ARG A 40 -3.74 6.83 -6.42
N ILE A 41 -3.95 6.21 -7.58
CA ILE A 41 -4.23 4.77 -7.69
C ILE A 41 -3.06 3.96 -7.13
N ARG A 42 -1.83 4.24 -7.59
CA ARG A 42 -0.61 3.57 -7.11
C ARG A 42 -0.45 3.64 -5.60
N ASN A 43 -0.87 4.73 -4.99
CA ASN A 43 -0.77 4.94 -3.54
C ASN A 43 -1.98 4.44 -2.75
N GLY A 44 -3.01 3.94 -3.41
CA GLY A 44 -4.25 3.50 -2.76
C GLY A 44 -5.06 4.65 -2.15
N ALA A 45 -4.90 5.87 -2.67
CA ALA A 45 -5.54 7.09 -2.18
C ALA A 45 -6.96 7.25 -2.75
N TYR A 46 -7.80 6.24 -2.58
CA TYR A 46 -9.14 6.15 -3.19
C TYR A 46 -10.10 7.28 -2.77
N ARG A 47 -9.88 7.90 -1.60
CA ARG A 47 -10.69 9.04 -1.11
C ARG A 47 -10.32 10.38 -1.76
N GLU A 48 -9.19 10.42 -2.45
CA GLU A 48 -8.67 11.61 -3.11
C GLU A 48 -8.86 11.58 -4.63
N ILE A 49 -9.56 10.56 -5.15
CA ILE A 49 -9.83 10.43 -6.58
C ILE A 49 -10.76 11.56 -7.00
N SER A 50 -10.30 12.34 -7.95
CA SER A 50 -11.08 13.35 -8.65
C SER A 50 -10.64 13.38 -10.10
N PHE A 51 -11.55 13.72 -10.98
CA PHE A 51 -11.31 13.88 -12.40
C PHE A 51 -11.89 15.25 -12.84
N PRO A 52 -11.22 15.99 -13.71
CA PRO A 52 -11.77 17.23 -14.23
C PRO A 52 -13.14 16.99 -14.88
N GLU A 53 -14.07 17.92 -14.69
CA GLU A 53 -15.34 17.84 -15.40
C GLU A 53 -15.14 17.95 -16.91
N PHE A 54 -16.06 17.40 -17.71
CA PHE A 54 -15.97 17.49 -19.17
C PHE A 54 -15.94 18.94 -19.66
N SER A 55 -16.58 19.87 -18.94
CA SER A 55 -16.56 21.28 -19.23
C SER A 55 -15.16 21.92 -19.16
N GLU A 56 -14.26 21.34 -18.35
CA GLU A 56 -12.87 21.80 -18.24
C GLU A 56 -11.97 21.21 -19.33
N ILE A 57 -12.44 20.17 -20.02
CA ILE A 57 -11.71 19.46 -21.08
C ILE A 57 -12.36 19.81 -22.43
N LYS A 58 -12.63 21.07 -22.66
CA LYS A 58 -13.14 21.53 -23.94
C LYS A 58 -12.08 21.33 -25.03
N GLU A 59 -12.49 20.75 -26.16
CA GLU A 59 -11.72 20.65 -27.40
C GLU A 59 -10.73 19.46 -27.53
N HIS A 60 -11.25 18.24 -27.44
CA HIS A 60 -10.48 17.05 -27.78
C HIS A 60 -10.88 16.44 -29.12
N ALA A 61 -11.16 17.28 -30.11
CA ALA A 61 -11.63 16.84 -31.42
C ALA A 61 -10.48 16.46 -32.36
N GLY A 62 -10.22 15.24 -32.55
CA GLY A 62 -9.25 14.73 -33.54
C GLY A 62 -9.39 13.24 -33.76
N ILE A 63 -9.92 12.51 -32.75
CA ILE A 63 -10.07 11.07 -32.79
C ILE A 63 -11.47 10.68 -33.28
N SER A 64 -12.51 11.47 -32.94
CA SER A 64 -13.89 11.18 -33.34
C SER A 64 -14.68 12.48 -33.49
N ALA A 65 -15.59 12.49 -34.48
CA ALA A 65 -16.59 13.55 -34.66
C ALA A 65 -17.70 13.51 -33.58
N SER A 66 -17.85 12.41 -32.85
CA SER A 66 -18.78 12.27 -31.75
C SER A 66 -18.03 12.40 -30.42
N GLU A 67 -18.41 13.39 -29.63
CA GLU A 67 -17.86 13.64 -28.30
C GLU A 67 -18.03 12.40 -27.38
N LYS A 68 -19.22 11.79 -27.41
CA LYS A 68 -19.48 10.55 -26.66
C LYS A 68 -18.48 9.46 -27.02
N LYS A 69 -18.24 9.23 -28.33
CA LYS A 69 -17.32 8.18 -28.80
C LYS A 69 -15.87 8.47 -28.45
N LEU A 70 -15.49 9.75 -28.43
CA LEU A 70 -14.18 10.18 -27.95
C LEU A 70 -13.97 9.79 -26.48
N TRP A 71 -14.96 10.07 -25.64
CA TRP A 71 -14.90 9.73 -24.21
C TRP A 71 -14.99 8.21 -23.95
N GLU A 72 -15.71 7.45 -24.74
CA GLU A 72 -15.67 5.98 -24.70
C GLU A 72 -14.24 5.47 -24.91
N TYR A 73 -13.56 5.94 -25.96
CA TYR A 73 -12.17 5.55 -26.23
C TYR A 73 -11.22 5.96 -25.11
N TYR A 74 -11.42 7.16 -24.58
CA TYR A 74 -10.62 7.66 -23.47
C TYR A 74 -10.81 6.79 -22.21
N THR A 75 -12.05 6.46 -21.88
CA THR A 75 -12.39 5.62 -20.72
C THR A 75 -11.78 4.23 -20.82
N VAL A 76 -11.86 3.59 -21.99
CA VAL A 76 -11.23 2.29 -22.25
C VAL A 76 -9.71 2.38 -22.02
N SER A 77 -9.06 3.41 -22.59
CA SER A 77 -7.64 3.64 -22.44
C SER A 77 -7.23 3.89 -20.97
N ALA A 78 -8.03 4.66 -20.25
CA ALA A 78 -7.81 4.93 -18.83
C ALA A 78 -7.95 3.66 -17.96
N ILE A 79 -9.00 2.87 -18.17
CA ILE A 79 -9.20 1.61 -17.44
C ILE A 79 -8.02 0.67 -17.66
N THR A 80 -7.51 0.57 -18.89
CA THR A 80 -6.31 -0.24 -19.19
C THR A 80 -5.10 0.23 -18.37
N LEU A 81 -4.84 1.54 -18.32
CA LEU A 81 -3.76 2.09 -17.48
C LEU A 81 -3.95 1.82 -15.99
N PHE A 82 -5.19 1.85 -15.51
CA PHE A 82 -5.52 1.55 -14.10
C PHE A 82 -5.23 0.10 -13.75
N VAL A 83 -5.55 -0.86 -14.63
CA VAL A 83 -5.22 -2.29 -14.47
C VAL A 83 -3.73 -2.47 -14.22
N TYR A 84 -2.90 -1.99 -15.15
CA TYR A 84 -1.45 -2.14 -15.02
C TYR A 84 -0.89 -1.43 -13.79
N THR A 85 -1.40 -0.22 -13.50
CA THR A 85 -0.98 0.54 -12.30
C THR A 85 -1.33 -0.19 -11.01
N ALA A 86 -2.51 -0.81 -10.94
CA ALA A 86 -2.93 -1.58 -9.77
C ALA A 86 -2.13 -2.88 -9.63
N ALA A 87 -1.90 -3.60 -10.72
CA ALA A 87 -1.10 -4.82 -10.73
C ALA A 87 0.35 -4.56 -10.29
N ASP A 88 1.00 -3.53 -10.83
CA ASP A 88 2.34 -3.08 -10.41
C ASP A 88 2.38 -2.63 -8.93
N SER A 89 1.22 -2.33 -8.35
CA SER A 89 1.07 -1.88 -6.96
C SER A 89 0.68 -2.99 -5.98
N GLY A 90 0.69 -4.26 -6.44
CA GLY A 90 0.47 -5.44 -5.59
C GLY A 90 -0.94 -6.02 -5.62
N VAL A 91 -1.81 -5.56 -6.52
CA VAL A 91 -3.10 -6.21 -6.78
C VAL A 91 -2.87 -7.43 -7.67
N SER A 92 -3.57 -8.55 -7.42
CA SER A 92 -3.52 -9.70 -8.33
C SER A 92 -3.95 -9.29 -9.74
N PRO A 93 -3.18 -9.62 -10.80
CA PRO A 93 -3.56 -9.32 -12.17
C PRO A 93 -4.96 -9.80 -12.53
N ASP A 94 -5.33 -11.02 -12.14
CA ASP A 94 -6.67 -11.58 -12.41
C ASP A 94 -7.78 -10.70 -11.80
N GLN A 95 -7.62 -10.29 -10.53
CA GLN A 95 -8.59 -9.40 -9.89
C GLN A 95 -8.67 -8.02 -10.56
N ALA A 96 -7.53 -7.50 -11.03
CA ALA A 96 -7.51 -6.22 -11.75
C ALA A 96 -8.21 -6.32 -13.10
N PHE A 97 -8.02 -7.41 -13.84
CA PHE A 97 -8.73 -7.66 -15.10
C PHE A 97 -10.22 -7.90 -14.89
N ASP A 98 -10.63 -8.68 -13.87
CA ASP A 98 -12.04 -8.89 -13.52
C ASP A 98 -12.77 -7.56 -13.28
N LEU A 99 -12.12 -6.63 -12.56
CA LEU A 99 -12.69 -5.30 -12.35
C LEU A 99 -12.78 -4.51 -13.66
N ALA A 100 -11.75 -4.57 -14.50
CA ALA A 100 -11.78 -3.90 -15.80
C ALA A 100 -12.93 -4.38 -16.66
N ASP A 101 -13.14 -5.70 -16.76
CA ASP A 101 -14.23 -6.29 -17.52
C ASP A 101 -15.60 -5.80 -17.01
N ALA A 102 -15.79 -5.75 -15.70
CA ALA A 102 -17.01 -5.21 -15.09
C ALA A 102 -17.24 -3.73 -15.45
N MET A 103 -16.17 -2.92 -15.47
CA MET A 103 -16.27 -1.50 -15.82
C MET A 103 -16.49 -1.30 -17.33
N LEU A 104 -15.90 -2.11 -18.20
CA LEU A 104 -16.13 -2.07 -19.64
C LEU A 104 -17.57 -2.49 -20.00
N GLN A 105 -18.12 -3.52 -19.33
CA GLN A 105 -19.53 -3.90 -19.49
C GLN A 105 -20.49 -2.80 -19.04
N ARG A 106 -20.09 -2.01 -18.02
CA ARG A 106 -20.88 -0.83 -17.61
C ARG A 106 -20.76 0.29 -18.61
N LEU A 107 -19.57 0.50 -19.20
CA LEU A 107 -19.31 1.47 -20.24
C LEU A 107 -20.17 1.21 -21.49
N GLU A 108 -20.30 -0.04 -21.89
CA GLU A 108 -21.13 -0.42 -23.06
C GLU A 108 -22.60 0.01 -22.92
N LYS A 109 -23.09 0.09 -21.68
CA LYS A 109 -24.49 0.47 -21.38
C LYS A 109 -24.68 1.97 -21.18
N ALA A 110 -23.58 2.74 -21.14
CA ALA A 110 -23.65 4.19 -20.89
C ALA A 110 -24.35 4.92 -22.03
N THR A 111 -25.32 5.75 -21.69
CA THR A 111 -26.15 6.47 -22.66
C THR A 111 -25.70 7.89 -22.92
N ASP A 112 -25.07 8.53 -21.94
CA ASP A 112 -24.68 9.94 -22.01
C ASP A 112 -23.27 10.20 -21.43
N LEU A 113 -22.80 11.44 -21.53
CA LEU A 113 -21.47 11.87 -21.09
C LEU A 113 -21.31 11.85 -19.56
N SER A 114 -22.39 12.12 -18.82
CA SER A 114 -22.35 12.11 -17.35
C SER A 114 -22.07 10.69 -16.83
N GLU A 115 -22.74 9.68 -17.43
CA GLU A 115 -22.48 8.29 -17.08
C GLU A 115 -21.05 7.85 -17.40
N LEU A 116 -20.48 8.33 -18.54
CA LEU A 116 -19.08 8.06 -18.89
C LEU A 116 -18.12 8.66 -17.86
N HIS A 117 -18.38 9.89 -17.41
CA HIS A 117 -17.60 10.55 -16.37
C HIS A 117 -17.66 9.79 -15.03
N ASP A 118 -18.85 9.38 -14.62
CA ASP A 118 -19.05 8.60 -13.42
C ASP A 118 -18.31 7.25 -13.47
N ILE A 119 -18.28 6.59 -14.64
CA ILE A 119 -17.57 5.34 -14.85
C ILE A 119 -16.05 5.53 -14.70
N ILE A 120 -15.48 6.62 -15.22
CA ILE A 120 -14.03 6.90 -15.05
C ILE A 120 -13.69 7.10 -13.57
N ILE A 121 -14.46 7.94 -12.86
CA ILE A 121 -14.24 8.22 -11.44
C ILE A 121 -14.41 6.93 -10.61
N LEU A 122 -15.47 6.19 -10.86
CA LEU A 122 -15.74 4.94 -10.17
C LEU A 122 -14.62 3.93 -10.42
N SER A 123 -14.19 3.76 -11.67
CA SER A 123 -13.09 2.85 -12.02
C SER A 123 -11.82 3.23 -11.28
N ALA A 124 -11.38 4.48 -11.37
CA ALA A 124 -10.17 4.95 -10.68
C ALA A 124 -10.26 4.75 -9.16
N THR A 125 -11.44 5.02 -8.57
CA THR A 125 -11.69 4.85 -7.15
C THR A 125 -11.60 3.38 -6.73
N LEU A 126 -12.21 2.47 -7.49
CA LEU A 126 -12.20 1.03 -7.21
C LEU A 126 -10.80 0.44 -7.37
N PHE A 127 -10.04 0.81 -8.41
CA PHE A 127 -8.65 0.37 -8.56
C PHE A 127 -7.76 0.88 -7.42
N ALA A 128 -7.91 2.16 -7.03
CA ALA A 128 -7.18 2.71 -5.88
C ALA A 128 -7.58 2.01 -4.56
N TYR A 129 -8.85 1.66 -4.39
CA TYR A 129 -9.32 0.91 -3.23
C TYR A 129 -8.74 -0.51 -3.20
N MET A 130 -8.66 -1.21 -4.34
CA MET A 130 -8.01 -2.54 -4.41
C MET A 130 -6.54 -2.46 -4.01
N VAL A 131 -5.80 -1.46 -4.49
CA VAL A 131 -4.40 -1.21 -4.06
C VAL A 131 -4.34 -0.92 -2.56
N HIS A 132 -5.25 -0.14 -2.02
CA HIS A 132 -5.33 0.10 -0.58
C HIS A 132 -5.53 -1.20 0.20
N GLN A 133 -6.45 -2.04 -0.23
CA GLN A 133 -6.76 -3.33 0.40
C GLN A 133 -5.59 -4.33 0.30
N SER A 134 -4.92 -4.41 -0.87
CA SER A 134 -3.76 -5.29 -1.02
C SER A 134 -2.65 -4.89 -0.05
N ARG A 135 -2.34 -3.60 0.05
CA ARG A 135 -1.36 -3.08 1.01
C ARG A 135 -1.75 -3.32 2.47
N PHE A 136 -3.04 -3.29 2.78
CA PHE A 136 -3.53 -3.54 4.13
C PHE A 136 -3.42 -5.03 4.49
N ARG A 137 -3.74 -5.93 3.57
CA ARG A 137 -3.55 -7.39 3.75
C ARG A 137 -2.08 -7.74 3.89
N ASP A 138 -1.22 -7.21 3.03
CA ASP A 138 0.22 -7.42 3.10
C ASP A 138 0.80 -6.87 4.39
N SER A 139 0.34 -5.71 4.87
CA SER A 139 0.82 -5.15 6.13
C SER A 139 0.36 -5.96 7.34
N SER A 140 -0.85 -6.49 7.37
CA SER A 140 -1.33 -7.35 8.45
C SER A 140 -0.54 -8.65 8.53
N TYR A 141 -0.34 -9.33 7.39
CA TYR A 141 0.48 -10.53 7.30
C TYR A 141 1.95 -10.25 7.70
N LEU A 142 2.50 -9.15 7.22
CA LEU A 142 3.85 -8.69 7.57
C LEU A 142 4.01 -8.51 9.09
N ILE A 143 3.04 -7.88 9.74
CA ILE A 143 3.07 -7.65 11.19
C ILE A 143 2.96 -8.97 11.96
N GLU A 144 2.10 -9.89 11.53
CA GLU A 144 2.01 -11.22 12.14
C GLU A 144 3.33 -12.01 11.98
N GLN A 145 3.99 -11.95 10.84
CA GLN A 145 5.31 -12.56 10.65
C GLN A 145 6.37 -11.91 11.55
N ALA A 146 6.35 -10.59 11.70
CA ALA A 146 7.25 -9.87 12.60
C ALA A 146 7.03 -10.28 14.07
N LYS A 147 5.77 -10.38 14.52
CA LYS A 147 5.43 -10.89 15.87
C LYS A 147 5.89 -12.33 16.08
N ASN A 148 5.70 -13.20 15.09
CA ASN A 148 6.17 -14.58 15.15
C ASN A 148 7.69 -14.66 15.29
N TYR A 149 8.44 -13.82 14.57
CA TYR A 149 9.89 -13.73 14.72
C TYR A 149 10.27 -13.29 16.13
N ILE A 150 9.63 -12.24 16.67
CA ILE A 150 9.88 -11.72 18.02
C ILE A 150 9.61 -12.81 19.05
N SER A 151 8.48 -13.51 18.97
CA SER A 151 8.13 -14.57 19.90
C SER A 151 9.15 -15.71 19.92
N ARG A 152 9.61 -16.16 18.73
CA ARG A 152 10.62 -17.23 18.62
C ARG A 152 11.99 -16.84 19.14
N ASN A 153 12.32 -15.55 19.13
CA ASN A 153 13.62 -15.02 19.51
C ASN A 153 13.59 -14.24 20.83
N ILE A 154 12.52 -14.39 21.64
CA ILE A 154 12.26 -13.55 22.82
C ILE A 154 13.37 -13.58 23.87
N PHE A 155 14.12 -14.67 23.93
CA PHE A 155 15.25 -14.87 24.86
C PHE A 155 16.58 -14.30 24.31
N SER A 156 16.60 -13.84 23.08
CA SER A 156 17.76 -13.27 22.42
C SER A 156 17.69 -11.74 22.35
N LYS A 157 18.80 -11.11 21.97
CA LYS A 157 18.79 -9.71 21.59
C LYS A 157 18.17 -9.61 20.19
N ILE A 158 17.11 -8.82 20.06
CA ILE A 158 16.33 -8.67 18.82
C ILE A 158 16.58 -7.26 18.27
N TYR A 159 17.02 -7.17 17.02
CA TYR A 159 17.19 -5.92 16.29
C TYR A 159 16.12 -5.75 15.22
N LEU A 160 15.79 -4.50 14.93
CA LEU A 160 14.81 -4.16 13.87
C LEU A 160 15.27 -4.70 12.50
N GLU A 161 16.57 -4.63 12.24
CA GLU A 161 17.21 -5.09 11.02
C GLU A 161 16.99 -6.59 10.79
N ASP A 162 17.10 -7.39 11.83
CA ASP A 162 16.92 -8.85 11.76
C ASP A 162 15.45 -9.21 11.45
N ILE A 163 14.52 -8.53 12.10
CA ILE A 163 13.08 -8.70 11.81
C ILE A 163 12.79 -8.30 10.38
N ALA A 164 13.31 -7.16 9.93
CA ALA A 164 13.08 -6.63 8.59
C ALA A 164 13.65 -7.56 7.51
N ALA A 165 14.85 -8.12 7.75
CA ALA A 165 15.46 -9.12 6.87
C ALA A 165 14.62 -10.41 6.81
N TYR A 166 14.10 -10.88 7.94
CA TYR A 166 13.23 -12.06 8.01
C TYR A 166 11.94 -11.89 7.21
N VAL A 167 11.28 -10.73 7.34
CA VAL A 167 10.04 -10.40 6.61
C VAL A 167 10.30 -9.79 5.23
N LYS A 168 11.57 -9.69 4.79
CA LYS A 168 12.02 -9.24 3.46
C LYS A 168 11.56 -7.83 3.08
N VAL A 169 11.64 -6.90 4.02
CA VAL A 169 11.32 -5.48 3.78
C VAL A 169 12.40 -4.56 4.36
N HIS A 170 12.37 -3.28 3.95
CA HIS A 170 13.26 -2.28 4.53
C HIS A 170 12.87 -1.97 5.99
N PRO A 171 13.82 -1.81 6.95
CA PRO A 171 13.54 -1.55 8.36
C PRO A 171 12.61 -0.35 8.60
N SER A 172 12.81 0.75 7.87
CA SER A 172 11.95 1.95 7.99
C SER A 172 10.50 1.70 7.58
N TYR A 173 10.28 0.82 6.58
CA TYR A 173 8.93 0.43 6.16
C TYR A 173 8.27 -0.42 7.23
N LEU A 174 8.97 -1.44 7.73
CA LEU A 174 8.48 -2.30 8.82
C LEU A 174 8.11 -1.47 10.05
N SER A 175 9.01 -0.57 10.49
CA SER A 175 8.79 0.27 11.67
C SER A 175 7.51 1.11 11.54
N ARG A 176 7.29 1.72 10.38
CA ARG A 176 6.08 2.54 10.10
C ARG A 176 4.81 1.69 10.08
N CYS A 177 4.83 0.55 9.38
CA CYS A 177 3.68 -0.36 9.31
C CYS A 177 3.33 -0.94 10.68
N PHE A 178 4.35 -1.35 11.44
CA PHE A 178 4.17 -1.90 12.78
C PHE A 178 3.56 -0.87 13.73
N SER A 179 4.12 0.34 13.77
CA SER A 179 3.61 1.41 14.64
C SER A 179 2.18 1.80 14.29
N LYS A 180 1.82 1.79 13.01
CA LYS A 180 0.45 2.07 12.56
C LYS A 180 -0.53 0.96 12.95
N HIS A 181 -0.11 -0.29 12.89
CA HIS A 181 -0.96 -1.46 13.17
C HIS A 181 -1.11 -1.72 14.67
N GLU A 182 0.01 -1.71 15.41
CA GLU A 182 0.05 -2.05 16.85
C GLU A 182 -0.09 -0.84 17.77
N GLN A 183 -0.16 0.38 17.21
CA GLN A 183 -0.21 1.65 17.96
C GLN A 183 0.98 1.82 18.92
N MET A 184 2.08 1.13 18.67
CA MET A 184 3.33 1.22 19.42
C MET A 184 4.55 0.87 18.55
N THR A 185 5.74 1.30 18.97
CA THR A 185 6.98 0.96 18.27
C THR A 185 7.33 -0.53 18.46
N ILE A 186 8.06 -1.12 17.50
CA ILE A 186 8.58 -2.49 17.60
C ILE A 186 9.40 -2.69 18.88
N SER A 187 10.25 -1.71 19.23
CA SER A 187 11.05 -1.78 20.45
C SER A 187 10.20 -1.84 21.72
N ASN A 188 9.13 -1.08 21.78
CA ASN A 188 8.17 -1.13 22.89
C ASN A 188 7.41 -2.45 22.93
N TYR A 189 7.04 -2.97 21.77
CA TYR A 189 6.41 -4.30 21.66
C TYR A 189 7.32 -5.39 22.19
N ILE A 190 8.59 -5.44 21.74
CA ILE A 190 9.59 -6.41 22.24
C ILE A 190 9.77 -6.28 23.76
N ALA A 191 9.88 -5.04 24.26
CA ALA A 191 10.00 -4.82 25.70
C ALA A 191 8.78 -5.35 26.47
N ARG A 192 7.57 -5.09 25.99
CA ARG A 192 6.33 -5.60 26.58
C ARG A 192 6.30 -7.13 26.62
N GLU A 193 6.59 -7.77 25.50
CA GLU A 193 6.59 -9.24 25.41
C GLU A 193 7.65 -9.86 26.35
N LYS A 194 8.84 -9.26 26.42
CA LYS A 194 9.87 -9.71 27.40
C LYS A 194 9.41 -9.55 28.85
N MET A 195 8.68 -8.49 29.17
CA MET A 195 8.15 -8.32 30.54
C MET A 195 7.04 -9.31 30.84
N GLN A 196 6.23 -9.70 29.88
CA GLN A 196 5.24 -10.77 30.07
C GLN A 196 5.91 -12.12 30.37
N VAL A 197 6.99 -12.46 29.65
CA VAL A 197 7.79 -13.65 29.93
C VAL A 197 8.46 -13.54 31.30
N ALA A 198 8.94 -12.34 31.69
CA ALA A 198 9.52 -12.12 33.01
C ALA A 198 8.52 -12.35 34.13
N CYS A 199 7.25 -11.96 33.98
CA CYS A 199 6.21 -12.29 34.97
C CYS A 199 6.10 -13.79 35.18
N ASN A 200 5.99 -14.57 34.11
CA ASN A 200 5.93 -16.03 34.20
C ASN A 200 7.16 -16.64 34.90
N LEU A 201 8.36 -16.12 34.59
CA LEU A 201 9.58 -16.60 35.27
C LEU A 201 9.65 -16.22 36.74
N LEU A 202 9.14 -15.05 37.10
CA LEU A 202 9.06 -14.60 38.49
C LEU A 202 8.04 -15.43 39.31
N GLU A 203 6.96 -15.88 38.68
CA GLU A 203 5.89 -16.67 39.31
C GLU A 203 6.24 -18.16 39.46
N HIS A 204 6.98 -18.70 38.46
CA HIS A 204 7.13 -20.17 38.35
C HIS A 204 8.58 -20.66 38.35
N SER A 205 9.54 -19.80 38.74
CA SER A 205 10.94 -20.24 38.87
C SER A 205 11.65 -19.57 40.03
N ASP A 206 12.64 -20.27 40.60
CA ASP A 206 13.51 -19.77 41.68
C ASP A 206 14.69 -18.93 41.15
N ARG A 207 14.70 -18.56 39.86
CA ARG A 207 15.78 -17.77 39.27
C ARG A 207 15.84 -16.38 39.93
N SER A 208 17.05 -15.93 40.23
CA SER A 208 17.26 -14.54 40.70
C SER A 208 16.84 -13.51 39.65
N ILE A 209 16.56 -12.31 40.09
CA ILE A 209 16.21 -11.18 39.19
C ILE A 209 17.35 -10.92 38.19
N ALA A 210 18.60 -11.11 38.61
CA ALA A 210 19.76 -10.94 37.73
C ALA A 210 19.77 -12.02 36.63
N GLU A 211 19.53 -13.29 37.00
CA GLU A 211 19.46 -14.39 36.04
C GLU A 211 18.32 -14.21 35.03
N ILE A 212 17.13 -13.77 35.47
CA ILE A 212 16.00 -13.47 34.57
C ILE A 212 16.37 -12.35 33.61
N SER A 213 17.03 -11.29 34.09
CA SER A 213 17.50 -10.20 33.24
C SER A 213 18.46 -10.71 32.15
N GLN A 214 19.41 -11.56 32.54
CA GLN A 214 20.37 -12.15 31.61
C GLN A 214 19.69 -13.12 30.64
N TYR A 215 18.78 -13.96 31.13
CA TYR A 215 18.05 -14.92 30.31
C TYR A 215 17.20 -14.23 29.21
N LEU A 216 16.65 -13.07 29.53
CA LEU A 216 15.91 -12.25 28.56
C LEU A 216 16.81 -11.36 27.70
N SER A 217 18.13 -11.52 27.78
CA SER A 217 19.11 -10.70 27.04
C SER A 217 18.91 -9.19 27.22
N ILE A 218 18.63 -8.78 28.45
CA ILE A 218 18.53 -7.36 28.84
C ILE A 218 19.88 -6.93 29.40
N SER A 219 20.35 -5.74 29.02
CA SER A 219 21.73 -5.27 29.24
C SER A 219 22.18 -5.24 30.71
N SER A 220 21.25 -5.06 31.66
CA SER A 220 21.57 -5.07 33.10
C SER A 220 20.30 -5.28 33.94
N GLN A 221 20.51 -5.78 35.19
CA GLN A 221 19.43 -5.90 36.17
C GLN A 221 18.74 -4.54 36.47
N SER A 222 19.48 -3.44 36.45
CA SER A 222 18.92 -2.10 36.66
C SER A 222 17.98 -1.70 35.50
N SER A 223 18.42 -1.92 34.26
CA SER A 223 17.60 -1.70 33.06
C SER A 223 16.35 -2.57 33.07
N PHE A 224 16.48 -3.84 33.44
CA PHE A 224 15.36 -4.76 33.59
C PHE A 224 14.35 -4.24 34.65
N THR A 225 14.82 -3.89 35.85
CA THR A 225 13.96 -3.40 36.95
C THR A 225 13.19 -2.14 36.53
N THR A 226 13.85 -1.20 35.87
CA THR A 226 13.23 0.02 35.36
C THR A 226 12.17 -0.27 34.31
N THR A 227 12.50 -1.15 33.34
CA THR A 227 11.58 -1.51 32.28
C THR A 227 10.39 -2.30 32.82
N PHE A 228 10.62 -3.26 33.70
CA PHE A 228 9.58 -4.04 34.35
C PHE A 228 8.61 -3.14 35.14
N LYS A 229 9.13 -2.23 35.97
CA LYS A 229 8.29 -1.30 36.71
C LYS A 229 7.46 -0.41 35.80
N ARG A 230 8.02 0.02 34.65
CA ARG A 230 7.29 0.84 33.65
C ARG A 230 6.10 0.10 33.04
N TRP A 231 6.25 -1.21 32.76
CA TRP A 231 5.20 -1.97 32.10
C TRP A 231 4.22 -2.64 33.05
N ILE A 232 4.69 -3.10 34.21
CA ILE A 232 3.92 -3.91 35.17
C ILE A 232 3.44 -3.05 36.37
N GLY A 233 4.03 -1.88 36.57
CA GLY A 233 3.64 -0.94 37.62
C GLY A 233 4.36 -1.15 38.96
N VAL A 234 4.98 -2.31 39.19
CA VAL A 234 5.72 -2.64 40.42
C VAL A 234 7.12 -3.18 40.08
N THR A 235 8.04 -3.21 41.07
CA THR A 235 9.36 -3.81 40.85
C THR A 235 9.29 -5.34 40.74
N PRO A 236 10.24 -6.00 40.06
CA PRO A 236 10.28 -7.47 39.97
C PRO A 236 10.23 -8.14 41.33
N GLN A 237 10.96 -7.62 42.33
CA GLN A 237 10.95 -8.18 43.69
C GLN A 237 9.56 -8.10 44.32
N LYS A 238 8.92 -6.90 44.29
CA LYS A 238 7.56 -6.74 44.79
C LYS A 238 6.53 -7.58 44.07
N TYR A 239 6.76 -7.84 42.77
CA TYR A 239 5.90 -8.70 41.97
C TYR A 239 6.03 -10.16 42.47
N ARG A 240 7.24 -10.67 42.62
CA ARG A 240 7.53 -12.02 43.12
C ARG A 240 6.95 -12.24 44.52
N ASP A 241 7.18 -11.30 45.44
CA ASP A 241 6.72 -11.40 46.83
C ASP A 241 5.19 -11.58 46.96
N ARG A 242 4.42 -11.12 45.95
CA ARG A 242 2.95 -11.31 45.91
C ARG A 242 2.51 -12.74 45.59
N TYR A 243 3.35 -13.52 44.95
CA TYR A 243 3.04 -14.90 44.54
C TYR A 243 3.63 -15.96 45.46
N TYR A 244 4.60 -15.59 46.32
CA TYR A 244 5.21 -16.49 47.30
C TYR A 244 4.78 -16.17 48.73
N SER A 245 3.80 -15.28 48.92
CA SER A 245 3.12 -15.02 50.21
C SER A 245 1.86 -15.88 50.30
#